data_5e616038b64b7a812ebcf59f5402ab00
#
_entry.id   5e616038b64b7a812ebcf59f5402ab00
#
_cell.length_a   1.000
_cell.length_b   1.000
_cell.length_c   1.000
_cell.angle_alpha   90.00
_cell.angle_beta   90.00
_cell.angle_gamma   90.00
#
_symmetry.space_group_name_H-M   'P 1'
#
loop_
_entity.id
_entity.type
_entity.pdbx_description
1 polymer ?
#
loop_
_entity_poly.entity_id
_entity_poly.type
_entity_poly.pdbx_seq_one_letter_code
_entity_poly.pdbx_strand_id
1 'polypeptide(L)'
;ISDLQRLEKVYPDEAAFFREYGVTTLLAAPFSKRINQGFIAVDDPTRYTDDPVFLFIASYAVVVELNEIKQQQSLLAATKASKYNPEDIHVNFFGGMEIISSKGTLTGEDIKADQCYLLLAYLILNHKKNSTVDTLAEIICPYDELDSPYKVVNNIVYRLRRTLSVIGLDKLVIGKNGTFQINPNFNIHTDFDRFEDACIQLKTEENPDMRHSLYHSAVDMYKGQLLPRCEHELWLMQLSMYYQ
;
A
#
# COMPACT_ATOMS: atom_id res chain seq x y z
N ILE A 1 19.11 -27.65 -14.96
CA ILE A 1 19.82 -27.39 -16.23
C ILE A 1 21.29 -27.36 -15.90
N SER A 2 22.04 -28.35 -16.33
CA SER A 2 23.45 -28.51 -16.01
C SER A 2 24.40 -27.73 -16.93
N ASP A 3 23.87 -26.98 -17.90
CA ASP A 3 24.69 -26.26 -18.87
C ASP A 3 23.96 -25.00 -19.36
N LEU A 4 24.57 -23.84 -19.18
CA LEU A 4 24.07 -22.56 -19.69
C LEU A 4 23.90 -22.51 -21.21
N GLN A 5 24.68 -23.33 -21.96
CA GLN A 5 24.52 -23.42 -23.41
C GLN A 5 23.15 -24.02 -23.82
N ARG A 6 22.54 -24.85 -22.97
CA ARG A 6 21.18 -25.38 -23.20
C ARG A 6 20.13 -24.34 -22.87
N LEU A 7 20.36 -23.53 -21.82
CA LEU A 7 19.47 -22.44 -21.44
C LEU A 7 19.41 -21.41 -22.56
N GLU A 8 20.55 -21.05 -23.16
CA GLU A 8 20.67 -20.05 -24.23
C GLU A 8 19.82 -20.37 -25.47
N LYS A 9 19.64 -21.66 -25.78
CA LYS A 9 18.81 -22.08 -26.93
C LYS A 9 17.31 -21.85 -26.72
N VAL A 10 16.87 -21.78 -25.47
CA VAL A 10 15.44 -21.70 -25.12
C VAL A 10 15.11 -20.34 -24.52
N TYR A 11 16.01 -19.76 -23.73
CA TYR A 11 15.86 -18.50 -22.99
C TYR A 11 17.16 -17.68 -23.08
N PRO A 12 17.40 -17.01 -24.21
CA PRO A 12 18.68 -16.29 -24.44
C PRO A 12 18.92 -15.11 -23.48
N ASP A 13 17.87 -14.40 -23.09
CA ASP A 13 17.97 -13.23 -22.21
C ASP A 13 18.38 -13.66 -20.79
N GLU A 14 17.81 -14.74 -20.28
CA GLU A 14 18.18 -15.33 -18.98
C GLU A 14 19.62 -15.86 -18.99
N ALA A 15 20.04 -16.50 -20.09
CA ALA A 15 21.40 -16.96 -20.21
C ALA A 15 22.41 -15.80 -20.26
N ALA A 16 22.07 -14.70 -20.93
CA ALA A 16 22.90 -13.48 -20.95
C ALA A 16 23.05 -12.90 -19.54
N PHE A 17 21.97 -12.83 -18.76
CA PHE A 17 21.99 -12.40 -17.37
C PHE A 17 22.98 -13.22 -16.53
N PHE A 18 22.90 -14.54 -16.55
CA PHE A 18 23.83 -15.38 -15.77
C PHE A 18 25.30 -15.24 -16.21
N ARG A 19 25.55 -15.02 -17.50
CA ARG A 19 26.91 -14.74 -18.01
C ARG A 19 27.47 -13.41 -17.48
N GLU A 20 26.67 -12.39 -17.38
CA GLU A 20 27.08 -11.11 -16.83
C GLU A 20 27.59 -11.24 -15.40
N TYR A 21 27.04 -12.18 -14.63
CA TYR A 21 27.47 -12.51 -13.27
C TYR A 21 28.57 -13.60 -13.22
N GLY A 22 29.10 -14.03 -14.36
CA GLY A 22 30.20 -14.98 -14.46
C GLY A 22 29.81 -16.42 -14.16
N VAL A 23 28.52 -16.76 -14.13
CA VAL A 23 28.01 -18.12 -13.91
C VAL A 23 28.23 -18.96 -15.15
N THR A 24 28.82 -20.17 -14.98
CA THR A 24 29.08 -21.10 -16.10
C THR A 24 28.13 -22.29 -16.12
N THR A 25 27.70 -22.73 -14.96
CA THR A 25 26.74 -23.82 -14.78
C THR A 25 25.68 -23.46 -13.76
N LEU A 26 24.48 -23.99 -13.93
CA LEU A 26 23.35 -23.71 -13.04
C LEU A 26 22.59 -25.01 -12.73
N LEU A 27 22.46 -25.32 -11.45
CA LEU A 27 21.55 -26.38 -11.00
C LEU A 27 20.33 -25.73 -10.36
N ALA A 28 19.13 -25.90 -10.94
CA ALA A 28 17.92 -25.25 -10.49
C ALA A 28 16.77 -26.24 -10.28
N ALA A 29 15.97 -26.00 -9.23
CA ALA A 29 14.72 -26.71 -8.96
C ALA A 29 13.56 -25.72 -8.92
N PRO A 30 12.55 -25.85 -9.78
CA PRO A 30 11.38 -24.99 -9.76
C PRO A 30 10.46 -25.31 -8.59
N PHE A 31 9.79 -24.27 -8.07
CA PHE A 31 8.65 -24.46 -7.20
C PHE A 31 7.44 -23.73 -7.76
N SER A 32 6.29 -24.38 -7.68
CA SER A 32 5.04 -23.77 -8.13
C SER A 32 3.91 -24.20 -7.19
N LYS A 33 3.29 -23.23 -6.56
CA LYS A 33 1.96 -23.39 -5.96
C LYS A 33 1.15 -22.17 -6.36
N ARG A 34 -0.08 -22.39 -6.80
CA ARG A 34 -1.07 -21.43 -7.37
C ARG A 34 -0.77 -19.92 -7.31
N ILE A 35 0.00 -19.45 -6.34
CA ILE A 35 0.26 -18.02 -6.08
C ILE A 35 1.77 -17.70 -6.03
N ASN A 36 2.61 -18.68 -5.69
CA ASN A 36 4.06 -18.52 -5.62
C ASN A 36 4.71 -19.40 -6.67
N GLN A 37 5.31 -18.77 -7.68
CA GLN A 37 6.09 -19.45 -8.72
C GLN A 37 7.51 -18.91 -8.67
N GLY A 38 8.48 -19.79 -8.77
CA GLY A 38 9.88 -19.43 -8.76
C GLY A 38 10.76 -20.65 -8.87
N PHE A 39 12.04 -20.46 -8.62
CA PHE A 39 13.01 -21.55 -8.58
C PHE A 39 14.08 -21.25 -7.51
N ILE A 40 14.71 -22.31 -7.02
CA ILE A 40 15.94 -22.22 -6.23
C ILE A 40 17.05 -22.73 -7.12
N ALA A 41 18.16 -22.03 -7.16
CA ALA A 41 19.32 -22.40 -7.96
C ALA A 41 20.61 -22.31 -7.16
N VAL A 42 21.59 -23.09 -7.60
CA VAL A 42 22.97 -23.02 -7.15
C VAL A 42 23.83 -22.77 -8.38
N ASP A 43 24.63 -21.71 -8.30
CA ASP A 43 25.57 -21.32 -9.34
C ASP A 43 26.87 -22.11 -9.18
N ASP A 44 27.40 -22.61 -10.30
CA ASP A 44 28.67 -23.34 -10.38
C ASP A 44 28.85 -24.41 -9.29
N PRO A 45 27.90 -25.36 -9.15
CA PRO A 45 27.98 -26.38 -8.11
C PRO A 45 29.20 -27.25 -8.27
N THR A 46 29.98 -27.41 -7.20
CA THR A 46 31.18 -28.29 -7.18
C THR A 46 30.87 -29.71 -6.77
N ARG A 47 29.70 -29.97 -6.20
CA ARG A 47 29.20 -31.30 -5.78
C ARG A 47 27.76 -31.45 -6.20
N TYR A 48 27.35 -32.69 -6.44
CA TYR A 48 25.95 -33.02 -6.83
C TYR A 48 25.47 -32.27 -8.08
N THR A 49 26.36 -32.12 -9.04
CA THR A 49 26.16 -31.32 -10.25
C THR A 49 24.97 -31.74 -11.11
N ASP A 50 24.55 -33.01 -11.01
CA ASP A 50 23.49 -33.62 -11.82
C ASP A 50 22.27 -34.07 -10.97
N ASP A 51 22.31 -33.89 -9.65
CA ASP A 51 21.23 -34.32 -8.74
C ASP A 51 20.51 -33.12 -8.10
N PRO A 52 19.32 -32.75 -8.59
CA PRO A 52 18.55 -31.64 -8.05
C PRO A 52 17.71 -32.01 -6.81
N VAL A 53 17.78 -33.26 -6.31
CA VAL A 53 16.89 -33.71 -5.21
C VAL A 53 17.01 -32.82 -3.98
N PHE A 54 18.22 -32.40 -3.62
CA PHE A 54 18.43 -31.51 -2.49
C PHE A 54 17.76 -30.13 -2.70
N LEU A 55 17.82 -29.60 -3.92
CA LEU A 55 17.14 -28.34 -4.27
C LEU A 55 15.62 -28.47 -4.26
N PHE A 56 15.08 -29.63 -4.64
CA PHE A 56 13.64 -29.88 -4.51
C PHE A 56 13.19 -29.91 -3.05
N ILE A 57 13.99 -30.50 -2.15
CA ILE A 57 13.70 -30.47 -0.71
C ILE A 57 13.76 -29.03 -0.20
N ALA A 58 14.79 -28.28 -0.57
CA ALA A 58 14.92 -26.86 -0.19
C ALA A 58 13.77 -26.02 -0.76
N SER A 59 13.37 -26.24 -2.02
CA SER A 59 12.26 -25.53 -2.64
C SER A 59 10.93 -25.82 -1.93
N TYR A 60 10.72 -27.03 -1.46
CA TYR A 60 9.55 -27.39 -0.66
C TYR A 60 9.55 -26.64 0.70
N ALA A 61 10.69 -26.56 1.38
CA ALA A 61 10.83 -25.84 2.64
C ALA A 61 10.52 -24.35 2.45
N VAL A 62 11.03 -23.71 1.38
CA VAL A 62 10.71 -22.32 1.04
C VAL A 62 9.22 -22.11 0.79
N VAL A 63 8.57 -23.02 0.07
CA VAL A 63 7.11 -22.93 -0.17
C VAL A 63 6.31 -23.06 1.12
N VAL A 64 6.73 -23.92 2.04
CA VAL A 64 6.07 -24.07 3.34
C VAL A 64 6.19 -22.77 4.14
N GLU A 65 7.41 -22.23 4.25
CA GLU A 65 7.69 -20.96 4.96
C GLU A 65 6.90 -19.78 4.38
N LEU A 66 6.90 -19.62 3.05
CA LEU A 66 6.12 -18.58 2.39
C LEU A 66 4.60 -18.70 2.64
N ASN A 67 4.09 -19.93 2.76
CA ASN A 67 2.68 -20.14 3.10
C ASN A 67 2.41 -19.80 4.58
N GLU A 68 3.32 -20.14 5.49
CA GLU A 68 3.20 -19.81 6.92
C GLU A 68 3.23 -18.29 7.12
N ILE A 69 4.15 -17.59 6.48
CA ILE A 69 4.21 -16.11 6.51
C ILE A 69 2.90 -15.50 6.01
N LYS A 70 2.36 -15.99 4.89
CA LYS A 70 1.08 -15.53 4.36
C LYS A 70 -0.10 -15.80 5.30
N GLN A 71 -0.13 -16.98 5.92
CA GLN A 71 -1.17 -17.32 6.90
C GLN A 71 -1.08 -16.43 8.15
N GLN A 72 0.14 -16.18 8.66
CA GLN A 72 0.37 -15.26 9.78
C GLN A 72 -0.06 -13.83 9.42
N GLN A 73 0.27 -13.34 8.24
CA GLN A 73 -0.18 -12.02 7.77
C GLN A 73 -1.70 -11.94 7.67
N SER A 74 -2.35 -12.99 7.13
CA SER A 74 -3.81 -13.05 7.04
C SER A 74 -4.47 -13.11 8.42
N LEU A 75 -3.89 -13.84 9.36
CA LEU A 75 -4.38 -13.92 10.76
C LEU A 75 -4.19 -12.59 11.47
N LEU A 76 -3.05 -11.91 11.28
CA LEU A 76 -2.80 -10.59 11.84
C LEU A 76 -3.78 -9.54 11.27
N ALA A 77 -4.06 -9.58 9.98
CA ALA A 77 -5.05 -8.73 9.34
C ALA A 77 -6.47 -9.01 9.89
N ALA A 78 -6.86 -10.28 10.00
CA ALA A 78 -8.14 -10.67 10.57
C ALA A 78 -8.26 -10.28 12.05
N THR A 79 -7.18 -10.41 12.83
CA THR A 79 -7.15 -10.01 14.24
C THR A 79 -7.24 -8.48 14.39
N LYS A 80 -6.57 -7.73 13.54
CA LYS A 80 -6.70 -6.25 13.47
C LYS A 80 -8.13 -5.87 13.13
N ALA A 81 -8.73 -6.46 12.09
CA ALA A 81 -10.10 -6.19 11.67
C ALA A 81 -11.15 -6.52 12.75
N SER A 82 -10.96 -7.61 13.49
CA SER A 82 -11.86 -8.02 14.58
C SER A 82 -11.81 -7.11 15.83
N LYS A 83 -10.76 -6.30 15.96
CA LYS A 83 -10.57 -5.40 17.11
C LYS A 83 -11.33 -4.07 16.97
N TYR A 84 -11.80 -3.75 15.78
CA TYR A 84 -12.44 -2.47 15.49
C TYR A 84 -13.97 -2.60 15.45
N ASN A 85 -14.65 -1.54 15.93
CA ASN A 85 -16.08 -1.39 15.72
C ASN A 85 -16.37 -1.34 14.19
N PRO A 86 -17.47 -1.92 13.67
CA PRO A 86 -17.81 -1.86 12.25
C PRO A 86 -17.85 -0.46 11.64
N GLU A 87 -18.07 0.56 12.45
CA GLU A 87 -18.11 1.95 12.01
C GLU A 87 -16.76 2.67 12.10
N ASP A 88 -15.77 2.08 12.76
CA ASP A 88 -14.44 2.66 12.91
C ASP A 88 -13.55 2.28 11.73
N ILE A 89 -12.93 3.29 11.13
CA ILE A 89 -11.99 3.15 10.03
C ILE A 89 -10.67 3.79 10.44
N HIS A 90 -9.60 3.00 10.39
CA HIS A 90 -8.26 3.50 10.66
C HIS A 90 -7.51 3.69 9.34
N VAL A 91 -6.91 4.85 9.18
CA VAL A 91 -6.15 5.19 7.97
C VAL A 91 -4.76 5.65 8.35
N ASN A 92 -3.76 4.97 7.81
CA ASN A 92 -2.37 5.38 7.91
C ASN A 92 -1.96 6.08 6.60
N PHE A 93 -1.31 7.20 6.70
CA PHE A 93 -0.80 7.99 5.57
C PHE A 93 0.72 8.12 5.57
N PHE A 94 1.37 8.04 6.74
CA PHE A 94 2.83 8.08 6.82
C PHE A 94 3.46 6.81 6.28
N GLY A 95 4.35 6.97 5.27
CA GLY A 95 4.98 5.87 4.56
C GLY A 95 4.11 5.21 3.47
N GLY A 96 2.88 5.70 3.27
CA GLY A 96 1.93 5.20 2.27
C GLY A 96 0.51 5.08 2.82
N MET A 97 -0.46 4.91 1.91
CA MET A 97 -1.87 4.77 2.33
C MET A 97 -2.18 3.33 2.73
N GLU A 98 -2.73 3.16 3.93
CA GLU A 98 -3.30 1.89 4.39
C GLU A 98 -4.64 2.17 5.07
N ILE A 99 -5.71 1.50 4.66
CA ILE A 99 -7.06 1.66 5.19
C ILE A 99 -7.47 0.35 5.84
N ILE A 100 -7.81 0.40 7.11
CA ILE A 100 -8.17 -0.76 7.94
C ILE A 100 -9.62 -0.60 8.37
N SER A 101 -10.45 -1.59 8.04
CA SER A 101 -11.84 -1.71 8.46
C SER A 101 -12.08 -3.01 9.24
N SER A 102 -13.28 -3.19 9.76
CA SER A 102 -13.70 -4.46 10.37
C SER A 102 -13.72 -5.64 9.38
N LYS A 103 -13.70 -5.40 8.07
CA LYS A 103 -13.78 -6.44 7.04
C LYS A 103 -12.45 -6.70 6.32
N GLY A 104 -11.42 -5.93 6.59
CA GLY A 104 -10.10 -6.12 6.00
C GLY A 104 -9.28 -4.86 5.87
N THR A 105 -8.17 -4.99 5.19
CA THR A 105 -7.20 -3.91 4.94
C THR A 105 -7.03 -3.70 3.43
N LEU A 106 -6.94 -2.44 3.03
CA LEU A 106 -6.65 -2.01 1.66
C LEU A 106 -5.42 -1.11 1.69
N THR A 107 -4.43 -1.43 0.89
CA THR A 107 -3.22 -0.62 0.75
C THR A 107 -3.28 0.30 -0.47
N GLY A 108 -2.41 1.31 -0.50
CA GLY A 108 -2.30 2.19 -1.66
C GLY A 108 -1.95 1.45 -2.96
N GLU A 109 -1.28 0.30 -2.86
CA GLU A 109 -0.93 -0.55 -4.01
C GLU A 109 -2.15 -1.26 -4.61
N ASP A 110 -3.18 -1.52 -3.82
CA ASP A 110 -4.43 -2.13 -4.28
C ASP A 110 -5.27 -1.14 -5.09
N ILE A 111 -5.05 0.17 -4.90
CA ILE A 111 -5.72 1.24 -5.62
C ILE A 111 -4.92 1.56 -6.90
N LYS A 112 -5.17 0.81 -7.97
CA LYS A 112 -4.39 0.90 -9.22
C LYS A 112 -4.47 2.26 -9.92
N ALA A 113 -5.62 2.93 -9.85
CA ALA A 113 -5.84 4.19 -10.54
C ALA A 113 -5.42 5.39 -9.69
N ASP A 114 -4.46 6.19 -10.18
CA ASP A 114 -3.94 7.37 -9.48
C ASP A 114 -5.05 8.36 -9.11
N GLN A 115 -5.98 8.63 -10.01
CA GLN A 115 -7.12 9.49 -9.75
C GLN A 115 -8.01 9.01 -8.59
N CYS A 116 -8.20 7.68 -8.45
CA CYS A 116 -8.93 7.13 -7.30
C CYS A 116 -8.13 7.29 -6.01
N TYR A 117 -6.82 7.09 -6.09
CA TYR A 117 -5.91 7.27 -4.95
C TYR A 117 -5.90 8.72 -4.46
N LEU A 118 -5.69 9.68 -5.38
CA LEU A 118 -5.70 11.12 -5.10
C LEU A 118 -7.04 11.57 -4.49
N LEU A 119 -8.16 11.18 -5.13
CA LEU A 119 -9.49 11.52 -4.64
C LEU A 119 -9.73 11.00 -3.21
N LEU A 120 -9.36 9.75 -2.94
CA LEU A 120 -9.54 9.13 -1.63
C LEU A 120 -8.66 9.80 -0.58
N ALA A 121 -7.38 10.02 -0.89
CA ALA A 121 -6.44 10.72 -0.03
C ALA A 121 -6.95 12.10 0.36
N TYR A 122 -7.38 12.88 -0.63
CA TYR A 122 -7.91 14.23 -0.41
C TYR A 122 -9.18 14.21 0.45
N LEU A 123 -10.14 13.33 0.13
CA LEU A 123 -11.39 13.25 0.88
C LEU A 123 -11.19 12.80 2.33
N ILE A 124 -10.26 11.88 2.60
CA ILE A 124 -10.00 11.43 3.97
C ILE A 124 -9.25 12.50 4.76
N LEU A 125 -8.22 13.14 4.19
CA LEU A 125 -7.52 14.25 4.86
C LEU A 125 -8.45 15.44 5.14
N ASN A 126 -9.51 15.60 4.35
CA ASN A 126 -10.54 16.61 4.53
C ASN A 126 -11.88 16.02 5.01
N HIS A 127 -11.88 14.90 5.73
CA HIS A 127 -13.08 14.15 6.10
C HIS A 127 -14.11 14.96 6.91
N LYS A 128 -13.68 16.04 7.55
CA LYS A 128 -14.55 16.98 8.31
C LYS A 128 -15.24 18.03 7.43
N LYS A 129 -14.97 18.04 6.10
CA LYS A 129 -15.46 19.06 5.17
C LYS A 129 -16.15 18.43 3.95
N ASN A 130 -17.05 19.19 3.35
CA ASN A 130 -17.62 18.85 2.04
C ASN A 130 -16.74 19.44 0.94
N SER A 131 -16.50 18.69 -0.12
CA SER A 131 -15.74 19.12 -1.28
C SER A 131 -16.64 19.26 -2.49
N THR A 132 -16.53 20.37 -3.22
CA THR A 132 -17.30 20.59 -4.46
C THR A 132 -16.74 19.75 -5.60
N VAL A 133 -17.55 19.50 -6.61
CA VAL A 133 -17.13 18.83 -7.84
C VAL A 133 -15.94 19.54 -8.49
N ASP A 134 -15.96 20.87 -8.54
CA ASP A 134 -14.91 21.67 -9.17
C ASP A 134 -13.59 21.51 -8.41
N THR A 135 -13.62 21.62 -7.08
CA THR A 135 -12.43 21.35 -6.26
C THR A 135 -11.86 19.95 -6.49
N LEU A 136 -12.74 18.94 -6.54
CA LEU A 136 -12.29 17.57 -6.77
C LEU A 136 -11.75 17.34 -8.18
N ALA A 137 -12.33 18.02 -9.18
CA ALA A 137 -11.86 17.97 -10.55
C ALA A 137 -10.44 18.56 -10.67
N GLU A 138 -10.18 19.68 -10.00
CA GLU A 138 -8.84 20.30 -9.93
C GLU A 138 -7.80 19.37 -9.27
N ILE A 139 -8.20 18.62 -8.23
CA ILE A 139 -7.31 17.67 -7.55
C ILE A 139 -6.95 16.48 -8.44
N ILE A 140 -7.88 15.95 -9.22
CA ILE A 140 -7.68 14.72 -9.98
C ILE A 140 -7.26 14.94 -11.44
N CYS A 141 -7.48 16.14 -11.97
CA CYS A 141 -7.15 16.53 -13.35
C CYS A 141 -6.72 18.01 -13.39
N PRO A 142 -5.61 18.40 -12.73
CA PRO A 142 -5.26 19.82 -12.52
C PRO A 142 -4.92 20.59 -13.82
N TYR A 143 -4.64 19.88 -14.91
CA TYR A 143 -4.21 20.49 -16.17
C TYR A 143 -5.18 20.27 -17.33
N ASP A 144 -6.31 19.61 -17.08
CA ASP A 144 -7.29 19.28 -18.12
C ASP A 144 -8.44 20.26 -18.12
N GLU A 145 -8.75 20.86 -19.27
CA GLU A 145 -10.03 21.52 -19.52
C GLU A 145 -11.10 20.44 -19.67
N LEU A 146 -11.91 20.24 -18.63
CA LEU A 146 -12.92 19.20 -18.60
C LEU A 146 -14.26 19.75 -19.16
N ASP A 147 -14.77 19.14 -20.23
CA ASP A 147 -16.11 19.43 -20.75
C ASP A 147 -17.23 19.22 -19.71
N SER A 148 -17.01 18.28 -18.78
CA SER A 148 -17.97 17.99 -17.72
C SER A 148 -17.27 17.45 -16.46
N PRO A 149 -16.79 18.33 -15.55
CA PRO A 149 -16.17 17.95 -14.28
C PRO A 149 -17.04 16.98 -13.48
N TYR A 150 -18.35 17.21 -13.45
CA TYR A 150 -19.30 16.36 -12.76
C TYR A 150 -19.29 14.89 -13.23
N LYS A 151 -19.24 14.66 -14.55
CA LYS A 151 -19.20 13.29 -15.09
C LYS A 151 -17.88 12.59 -14.74
N VAL A 152 -16.77 13.32 -14.84
CA VAL A 152 -15.43 12.77 -14.53
C VAL A 152 -15.35 12.38 -13.06
N VAL A 153 -15.70 13.29 -12.14
CA VAL A 153 -15.67 13.02 -10.70
C VAL A 153 -16.59 11.85 -10.33
N ASN A 154 -17.83 11.81 -10.86
CA ASN A 154 -18.75 10.69 -10.60
C ASN A 154 -18.21 9.34 -11.08
N ASN A 155 -17.57 9.29 -12.24
CA ASN A 155 -16.95 8.05 -12.75
C ASN A 155 -15.81 7.56 -11.83
N ILE A 156 -15.00 8.49 -11.32
CA ILE A 156 -13.92 8.16 -10.41
C ILE A 156 -14.46 7.71 -9.05
N VAL A 157 -15.46 8.40 -8.50
CA VAL A 157 -16.17 8.00 -7.29
C VAL A 157 -16.80 6.61 -7.44
N TYR A 158 -17.42 6.31 -8.58
CA TYR A 158 -17.97 4.99 -8.85
C TYR A 158 -16.86 3.90 -8.81
N ARG A 159 -15.74 4.13 -9.50
CA ARG A 159 -14.60 3.21 -9.50
C ARG A 159 -14.03 3.05 -8.09
N LEU A 160 -13.87 4.14 -7.36
CA LEU A 160 -13.38 4.15 -5.98
C LEU A 160 -14.28 3.33 -5.06
N ARG A 161 -15.60 3.52 -5.10
CA ARG A 161 -16.56 2.72 -4.31
C ARG A 161 -16.44 1.23 -4.60
N ARG A 162 -16.21 0.87 -5.86
CA ARG A 162 -16.00 -0.52 -6.26
C ARG A 162 -14.71 -1.09 -5.66
N THR A 163 -13.63 -0.32 -5.62
CA THR A 163 -12.37 -0.72 -4.96
C THR A 163 -12.58 -0.88 -3.45
N LEU A 164 -13.24 0.09 -2.81
CA LEU A 164 -13.52 0.08 -1.38
C LEU A 164 -14.50 -1.03 -0.95
N SER A 165 -15.32 -1.55 -1.86
CA SER A 165 -16.27 -2.64 -1.56
C SER A 165 -15.58 -3.93 -1.11
N VAL A 166 -14.32 -4.16 -1.50
CA VAL A 166 -13.52 -5.32 -1.09
C VAL A 166 -13.37 -5.40 0.43
N ILE A 167 -13.27 -4.23 1.08
CA ILE A 167 -13.17 -4.12 2.53
C ILE A 167 -14.48 -3.60 3.17
N GLY A 168 -15.60 -3.68 2.44
CA GLY A 168 -16.94 -3.32 2.91
C GLY A 168 -17.19 -1.83 3.08
N LEU A 169 -16.41 -0.98 2.41
CA LEU A 169 -16.48 0.48 2.48
C LEU A 169 -17.06 1.13 1.20
N ASP A 170 -17.93 0.42 0.48
CA ASP A 170 -18.59 0.94 -0.74
C ASP A 170 -19.40 2.23 -0.48
N LYS A 171 -19.85 2.47 0.75
CA LYS A 171 -20.60 3.65 1.19
C LYS A 171 -19.76 4.73 1.88
N LEU A 172 -18.42 4.57 1.89
CA LEU A 172 -17.53 5.53 2.56
C LEU A 172 -17.62 6.93 1.96
N VAL A 173 -17.68 7.02 0.63
CA VAL A 173 -17.80 8.30 -0.06
C VAL A 173 -19.25 8.51 -0.48
N ILE A 174 -19.87 9.58 0.00
CA ILE A 174 -21.22 9.98 -0.38
C ILE A 174 -21.22 11.30 -1.15
N GLY A 175 -22.19 11.46 -2.06
CA GLY A 175 -22.35 12.67 -2.85
C GLY A 175 -23.79 13.18 -2.73
N LYS A 176 -23.93 14.50 -2.56
CA LYS A 176 -25.24 15.19 -2.53
C LYS A 176 -25.09 16.61 -3.07
N ASN A 177 -25.99 17.01 -3.96
CA ASN A 177 -26.08 18.39 -4.48
C ASN A 177 -24.77 18.93 -5.06
N GLY A 178 -24.02 18.11 -5.83
CA GLY A 178 -22.76 18.53 -6.44
C GLY A 178 -21.57 18.63 -5.47
N THR A 179 -21.70 18.07 -4.29
CA THR A 179 -20.61 17.93 -3.33
C THR A 179 -20.37 16.47 -2.96
N PHE A 180 -19.15 16.14 -2.57
CA PHE A 180 -18.75 14.84 -2.05
C PHE A 180 -18.10 14.99 -0.69
N GLN A 181 -18.30 13.98 0.15
CA GLN A 181 -17.72 13.93 1.49
C GLN A 181 -17.55 12.48 1.94
N ILE A 182 -16.76 12.29 2.98
CA ILE A 182 -16.77 11.04 3.73
C ILE A 182 -18.09 10.91 4.48
N ASN A 183 -18.67 9.74 4.43
CA ASN A 183 -19.94 9.44 5.08
C ASN A 183 -19.80 9.58 6.60
N PRO A 184 -20.55 10.48 7.27
CA PRO A 184 -20.45 10.75 8.69
C PRO A 184 -20.85 9.56 9.60
N ASN A 185 -21.44 8.51 9.03
CA ASN A 185 -21.72 7.27 9.78
C ASN A 185 -20.45 6.46 10.06
N PHE A 186 -19.32 6.80 9.46
CA PHE A 186 -18.04 6.17 9.76
C PHE A 186 -17.17 7.10 10.62
N ASN A 187 -16.57 6.52 11.65
CA ASN A 187 -15.58 7.20 12.47
C ASN A 187 -14.21 7.05 11.83
N ILE A 188 -13.67 8.12 11.31
CA ILE A 188 -12.35 8.11 10.67
C ILE A 188 -11.29 8.46 11.72
N HIS A 189 -10.31 7.58 11.86
CA HIS A 189 -9.13 7.76 12.71
C HIS A 189 -7.88 7.71 11.84
N THR A 190 -7.21 8.85 11.63
CA THR A 190 -5.98 8.88 10.85
C THR A 190 -4.74 8.97 11.76
N ASP A 191 -3.61 8.45 11.29
CA ASP A 191 -2.31 8.69 11.91
C ASP A 191 -1.92 10.16 11.79
N PHE A 192 -2.33 10.83 10.72
CA PHE A 192 -2.13 12.25 10.48
C PHE A 192 -2.86 13.13 11.52
N ASP A 193 -4.17 12.91 11.78
CA ASP A 193 -4.89 13.67 12.81
C ASP A 193 -4.25 13.49 14.19
N ARG A 194 -3.85 12.26 14.55
CA ARG A 194 -3.18 11.99 15.83
C ARG A 194 -1.82 12.66 15.94
N PHE A 195 -1.06 12.69 14.84
CA PHE A 195 0.21 13.38 14.78
C PHE A 195 0.02 14.91 14.94
N GLU A 196 -0.96 15.48 14.23
CA GLU A 196 -1.33 16.89 14.34
C GLU A 196 -1.73 17.27 15.76
N ASP A 197 -2.60 16.47 16.38
CA ASP A 197 -3.03 16.65 17.78
C ASP A 197 -1.83 16.62 18.74
N ALA A 198 -0.91 15.67 18.57
CA ALA A 198 0.31 15.60 19.38
C ALA A 198 1.20 16.85 19.20
N CYS A 199 1.37 17.33 17.96
CA CYS A 199 2.12 18.55 17.66
C CYS A 199 1.48 19.79 18.26
N ILE A 200 0.15 19.88 18.27
CA ILE A 200 -0.59 20.98 18.91
C ILE A 200 -0.41 20.95 20.43
N GLN A 201 -0.56 19.78 21.05
CA GLN A 201 -0.38 19.60 22.49
C GLN A 201 1.06 19.94 22.94
N LEU A 202 2.07 19.54 22.15
CA LEU A 202 3.48 19.86 22.42
C LEU A 202 3.77 21.36 22.52
N LYS A 203 2.97 22.21 21.83
CA LYS A 203 3.14 23.69 21.88
C LYS A 203 2.71 24.29 23.23
N THR A 204 1.80 23.64 23.94
CA THR A 204 1.19 24.14 25.17
C THR A 204 1.54 23.33 26.42
N GLU A 205 2.12 22.15 26.25
CA GLU A 205 2.46 21.25 27.38
C GLU A 205 3.72 21.77 28.10
N GLU A 206 3.60 22.05 29.40
CA GLU A 206 4.68 22.54 30.25
C GLU A 206 5.39 21.41 31.03
N ASN A 207 4.69 20.30 31.26
CA ASN A 207 5.26 19.17 32.00
C ASN A 207 6.31 18.42 31.16
N PRO A 208 7.58 18.34 31.63
CA PRO A 208 8.65 17.70 30.85
C PRO A 208 8.39 16.23 30.51
N ASP A 209 7.81 15.45 31.44
CA ASP A 209 7.56 14.03 31.24
C ASP A 209 6.44 13.79 30.21
N MET A 210 5.39 14.63 30.25
CA MET A 210 4.32 14.59 29.26
C MET A 210 4.81 15.02 27.88
N ARG A 211 5.64 16.08 27.81
CA ARG A 211 6.28 16.49 26.56
C ARG A 211 7.12 15.38 25.96
N HIS A 212 7.93 14.71 26.77
CA HIS A 212 8.74 13.58 26.32
C HIS A 212 7.88 12.45 25.77
N SER A 213 6.79 12.09 26.44
CA SER A 213 5.84 11.09 25.98
C SER A 213 5.17 11.47 24.65
N LEU A 214 4.77 12.74 24.51
CA LEU A 214 4.18 13.26 23.26
C LEU A 214 5.19 13.25 22.10
N TYR A 215 6.46 13.61 22.34
CA TYR A 215 7.51 13.50 21.32
C TYR A 215 7.70 12.06 20.86
N HIS A 216 7.82 11.12 21.78
CA HIS A 216 7.92 9.69 21.42
C HIS A 216 6.72 9.22 20.61
N SER A 217 5.51 9.59 21.05
CA SER A 217 4.29 9.23 20.32
C SER A 217 4.27 9.82 18.90
N ALA A 218 4.68 11.08 18.72
CA ALA A 218 4.75 11.71 17.40
C ALA A 218 5.79 11.01 16.49
N VAL A 219 6.98 10.72 17.04
CA VAL A 219 8.04 10.01 16.30
C VAL A 219 7.60 8.61 15.90
N ASP A 220 6.93 7.89 16.79
CA ASP A 220 6.43 6.52 16.51
C ASP A 220 5.34 6.48 15.43
N MET A 221 4.57 7.57 15.30
CA MET A 221 3.57 7.71 14.23
C MET A 221 4.20 8.05 12.88
N TYR A 222 5.33 8.75 12.86
CA TYR A 222 6.02 9.17 11.64
C TYR A 222 6.81 8.02 11.01
N LYS A 223 6.14 7.21 10.21
CA LYS A 223 6.73 6.02 9.56
C LYS A 223 7.33 6.31 8.18
N GLY A 224 7.49 7.57 7.81
CA GLY A 224 7.99 8.02 6.53
C GLY A 224 7.19 9.19 5.98
N GLN A 225 7.49 9.58 4.75
CA GLN A 225 6.83 10.70 4.09
C GLN A 225 5.30 10.52 4.03
N LEU A 226 4.58 11.62 4.21
CA LEU A 226 3.13 11.66 4.06
C LEU A 226 2.74 11.39 2.61
N LEU A 227 2.01 10.30 2.37
CA LEU A 227 1.48 9.92 1.04
C LEU A 227 2.55 10.04 -0.08
N PRO A 228 3.62 9.25 -0.08
CA PRO A 228 4.74 9.40 -1.02
C PRO A 228 4.32 9.32 -2.49
N ARG A 229 3.22 8.62 -2.81
CA ARG A 229 2.65 8.55 -4.16
C ARG A 229 2.05 9.89 -4.64
N CYS A 230 1.76 10.81 -3.73
CA CYS A 230 1.18 12.13 -3.99
C CYS A 230 2.19 13.27 -3.73
N GLU A 231 3.47 13.00 -3.61
CA GLU A 231 4.49 13.99 -3.19
C GLU A 231 4.56 15.24 -4.09
N HIS A 232 4.17 15.11 -5.35
CA HIS A 232 4.17 16.20 -6.34
C HIS A 232 2.88 17.03 -6.34
N GLU A 233 1.87 16.64 -5.54
CA GLU A 233 0.60 17.34 -5.50
C GLU A 233 0.70 18.62 -4.66
N LEU A 234 0.38 19.76 -5.27
CA LEU A 234 0.51 21.08 -4.63
C LEU A 234 -0.25 21.18 -3.31
N TRP A 235 -1.46 20.62 -3.24
CA TRP A 235 -2.28 20.63 -2.04
C TRP A 235 -1.66 19.83 -0.88
N LEU A 236 -0.87 18.79 -1.20
CA LEU A 236 -0.18 17.97 -0.20
C LEU A 236 1.17 18.57 0.18
N MET A 237 1.87 19.21 -0.77
CA MET A 237 3.17 19.85 -0.49
C MET A 237 3.08 20.86 0.66
N GLN A 238 2.02 21.66 0.71
CA GLN A 238 1.81 22.63 1.78
C GLN A 238 1.68 21.96 3.16
N LEU A 239 0.95 20.84 3.24
CA LEU A 239 0.85 20.05 4.46
C LEU A 239 2.18 19.38 4.83
N SER A 240 2.87 18.78 3.86
CA SER A 240 4.16 18.13 4.09
C SER A 240 5.24 19.10 4.58
N MET A 241 5.31 20.31 4.01
CA MET A 241 6.27 21.34 4.44
C MET A 241 6.00 21.88 5.84
N TYR A 242 4.77 21.84 6.31
CA TYR A 242 4.42 22.30 7.66
C TYR A 242 4.88 21.32 8.75
N TYR A 243 5.01 20.03 8.42
CA TYR A 243 5.34 18.97 9.37
C TYR A 243 6.74 18.35 9.16
N GLN A 244 7.56 18.87 8.27
CA GLN A 244 8.99 18.55 8.14
C GLN A 244 9.81 19.45 9.07
#